data_2618165d5160fdeb6f056e312a54bc07
#
_entry.id   2618165d5160fdeb6f056e312a54bc07
#
_cell.length_a   1.000
_cell.length_b   1.000
_cell.length_c   1.000
_cell.angle_alpha   90.00
_cell.angle_beta   90.00
_cell.angle_gamma   90.00
#
_symmetry.space_group_name_H-M   'P 1'
#
loop_
_entity.id
_entity.type
_entity.pdbx_description
1 polymer ?
#
loop_
_entity_poly.entity_id
_entity_poly.type
_entity_poly.pdbx_seq_one_letter_code
_entity_poly.pdbx_strand_id
1 'polypeptide(L)'
;NTLGSFEFVATRVGSETMLAQIVQLIEDAQGSKAPIQAFADRVAAWFVPVVLGIAAGTFIIWYFILGSSLTYSLMAMTSVIVIACPCALGLATPTAIMVGTGKGAEYGILVKGGEPLEAAKSIDTIVFDKTGTITQGKPAVTNVESFSALSPQGIIELAGSLEKLSEHPLAQSIFQHAQNHNISPREVDHFEALPGRGVKGNIDGTNYFIGNRKLIADQQLHLPQSVEDRVSQLEIQGKTVMILADEKSVLGAVSVADIAKETSKKAIEKLKERDLDLVMITGDNQNTAQAIAQEVGISKTLAEVLPEDKSQQIAQLQKTGKKVAMVGDGINDAPALAQADLGIAMGSGTDVAMETGDIVLVKNDLNDVVTALELSEETMGKIKQNLFFALFYNLIGIPIAARAFVSFGLLLNPELAGLAMALSSISVVTNSLLLRTFRPQRRNYLSMAAPIIMILLFTYIFTLFARFSTTMG
;
A
#
# COMPACT_ATOMS: atom_id res chain seq x y z
N ASN A 1 -16.11 15.10 -20.41
CA ASN A 1 -16.59 15.88 -21.56
C ASN A 1 -18.03 16.32 -21.32
N THR A 2 -18.28 17.61 -21.35
CA THR A 2 -19.63 18.16 -21.06
C THR A 2 -20.30 18.76 -22.29
N LEU A 3 -19.52 19.03 -23.35
CA LEU A 3 -20.02 19.59 -24.60
C LEU A 3 -19.20 19.03 -25.77
N GLY A 4 -19.89 18.63 -26.87
CA GLY A 4 -19.29 18.10 -28.08
C GLY A 4 -19.44 16.57 -28.22
N SER A 5 -19.09 16.08 -29.42
CA SER A 5 -19.03 14.64 -29.74
C SER A 5 -17.59 14.27 -30.13
N PHE A 6 -17.20 13.03 -29.80
CA PHE A 6 -15.93 12.45 -30.24
C PHE A 6 -16.10 10.96 -30.50
N GLU A 7 -15.28 10.43 -31.37
CA GLU A 7 -15.18 8.99 -31.61
C GLU A 7 -13.97 8.43 -30.87
N PHE A 8 -14.08 7.23 -30.32
CA PHE A 8 -12.97 6.53 -29.70
C PHE A 8 -13.01 5.04 -30.05
N VAL A 9 -11.85 4.43 -30.02
CA VAL A 9 -11.70 2.98 -30.20
C VAL A 9 -11.39 2.36 -28.85
N ALA A 10 -12.20 1.38 -28.43
CA ALA A 10 -11.90 0.61 -27.23
C ALA A 10 -10.72 -0.33 -27.55
N THR A 11 -9.61 -0.17 -26.86
CA THR A 11 -8.38 -0.97 -27.02
C THR A 11 -8.40 -2.24 -26.20
N ARG A 12 -9.16 -2.27 -25.08
CA ARG A 12 -9.36 -3.44 -24.23
C ARG A 12 -10.83 -3.59 -23.89
N VAL A 13 -11.39 -4.78 -24.05
CA VAL A 13 -12.81 -5.09 -23.83
C VAL A 13 -12.96 -6.41 -23.05
N GLY A 14 -14.11 -6.61 -22.42
CA GLY A 14 -14.40 -7.86 -21.69
C GLY A 14 -13.45 -8.04 -20.48
N SER A 15 -12.83 -9.22 -20.40
CA SER A 15 -11.91 -9.59 -19.30
C SER A 15 -10.62 -8.79 -19.25
N GLU A 16 -10.23 -8.14 -20.35
CA GLU A 16 -9.01 -7.34 -20.42
C GLU A 16 -9.20 -5.91 -19.93
N THR A 17 -10.41 -5.50 -19.58
CA THR A 17 -10.67 -4.17 -19.04
C THR A 17 -10.09 -4.06 -17.63
N MET A 18 -9.62 -2.85 -17.26
CA MET A 18 -9.14 -2.58 -15.91
C MET A 18 -10.16 -2.93 -14.83
N LEU A 19 -11.45 -2.69 -15.10
CA LEU A 19 -12.52 -3.06 -14.17
C LEU A 19 -12.58 -4.58 -13.96
N ALA A 20 -12.46 -5.37 -15.04
CA ALA A 20 -12.46 -6.83 -14.94
C ALA A 20 -11.23 -7.34 -14.17
N GLN A 21 -10.05 -6.76 -14.38
CA GLN A 21 -8.83 -7.09 -13.63
C GLN A 21 -8.99 -6.75 -12.13
N ILE A 22 -9.57 -5.60 -11.78
CA ILE A 22 -9.88 -5.24 -10.39
C ILE A 22 -10.84 -6.26 -9.75
N VAL A 23 -11.89 -6.66 -10.46
CA VAL A 23 -12.84 -7.67 -9.97
C VAL A 23 -12.12 -9.00 -9.74
N GLN A 24 -11.30 -9.43 -10.70
CA GLN A 24 -10.51 -10.66 -10.58
C GLN A 24 -9.57 -10.63 -9.37
N LEU A 25 -8.85 -9.53 -9.14
CA LEU A 25 -7.98 -9.38 -7.97
C LEU A 25 -8.75 -9.49 -6.64
N ILE A 26 -9.96 -8.94 -6.59
CA ILE A 26 -10.82 -9.03 -5.39
C ILE A 26 -11.29 -10.48 -5.20
N GLU A 27 -11.68 -11.18 -6.25
CA GLU A 27 -12.09 -12.58 -6.20
C GLU A 27 -10.93 -13.49 -5.77
N ASP A 28 -9.73 -13.30 -6.32
CA ASP A 28 -8.52 -14.04 -5.97
C ASP A 28 -8.14 -13.80 -4.50
N ALA A 29 -8.25 -12.53 -4.03
CA ALA A 29 -8.01 -12.17 -2.65
C ALA A 29 -8.96 -12.88 -1.67
N GLN A 30 -10.23 -13.05 -2.06
CA GLN A 30 -11.22 -13.77 -1.24
C GLN A 30 -10.93 -15.26 -1.14
N GLY A 31 -10.32 -15.84 -2.18
CA GLY A 31 -9.92 -17.25 -2.22
C GLY A 31 -8.60 -17.56 -1.50
N SER A 32 -7.80 -16.54 -1.18
CA SER A 32 -6.47 -16.70 -0.59
C SER A 32 -6.54 -17.05 0.90
N LYS A 33 -5.61 -17.90 1.37
CA LYS A 33 -5.48 -18.23 2.79
C LYS A 33 -4.40 -17.36 3.44
N ALA A 34 -4.81 -16.57 4.44
CA ALA A 34 -3.85 -15.86 5.29
C ALA A 34 -3.12 -16.82 6.24
N PRO A 35 -1.85 -16.58 6.61
CA PRO A 35 -1.12 -17.38 7.59
C PRO A 35 -1.87 -17.54 8.94
N ILE A 36 -2.58 -16.50 9.40
CA ILE A 36 -3.40 -16.56 10.60
C ILE A 36 -4.54 -17.60 10.51
N GLN A 37 -5.01 -17.93 9.31
CA GLN A 37 -6.00 -18.99 9.11
C GLN A 37 -5.41 -20.37 9.43
N ALA A 38 -4.17 -20.63 9.03
CA ALA A 38 -3.48 -21.87 9.38
C ALA A 38 -3.29 -22.04 10.90
N PHE A 39 -3.17 -20.94 11.64
CA PHE A 39 -3.18 -20.97 13.10
C PHE A 39 -4.56 -21.38 13.63
N ALA A 40 -5.65 -20.81 13.11
CA ALA A 40 -7.01 -21.16 13.48
C ALA A 40 -7.31 -22.65 13.20
N ASP A 41 -6.88 -23.17 12.06
CA ASP A 41 -7.05 -24.57 11.69
C ASP A 41 -6.31 -25.51 12.65
N ARG A 42 -5.09 -25.16 13.08
CA ARG A 42 -4.34 -25.92 14.11
C ARG A 42 -5.05 -25.92 15.46
N VAL A 43 -5.58 -24.78 15.87
CA VAL A 43 -6.37 -24.69 17.11
C VAL A 43 -7.59 -25.61 17.02
N ALA A 44 -8.34 -25.59 15.92
CA ALA A 44 -9.49 -26.46 15.68
C ALA A 44 -9.12 -27.95 15.72
N ALA A 45 -7.99 -28.34 15.13
CA ALA A 45 -7.51 -29.72 15.11
C ALA A 45 -7.24 -30.30 16.52
N TRP A 46 -6.78 -29.44 17.44
CA TRP A 46 -6.60 -29.85 18.87
C TRP A 46 -7.88 -29.75 19.65
N PHE A 47 -8.70 -28.75 19.39
CA PHE A 47 -9.92 -28.46 20.16
C PHE A 47 -10.96 -29.58 20.02
N VAL A 48 -11.16 -30.12 18.80
CA VAL A 48 -12.19 -31.14 18.55
C VAL A 48 -11.96 -32.44 19.34
N PRO A 49 -10.77 -33.06 19.33
CA PRO A 49 -10.52 -34.24 20.16
C PRO A 49 -10.70 -34.01 21.66
N VAL A 50 -10.26 -32.85 22.17
CA VAL A 50 -10.41 -32.48 23.58
C VAL A 50 -11.90 -32.40 23.97
N VAL A 51 -12.69 -31.75 23.13
CA VAL A 51 -14.13 -31.62 23.36
C VAL A 51 -14.86 -32.96 23.33
N LEU A 52 -14.51 -33.85 22.41
CA LEU A 52 -15.07 -35.21 22.39
C LEU A 52 -14.73 -35.98 23.67
N GLY A 53 -13.51 -35.82 24.19
CA GLY A 53 -13.13 -36.35 25.50
C GLY A 53 -13.95 -35.78 26.65
N ILE A 54 -14.19 -34.45 26.66
CA ILE A 54 -15.04 -33.79 27.66
C ILE A 54 -16.49 -34.28 27.54
N ALA A 55 -17.04 -34.43 26.36
CA ALA A 55 -18.39 -34.90 26.12
C ALA A 55 -18.57 -36.35 26.62
N ALA A 56 -17.62 -37.24 26.29
CA ALA A 56 -17.63 -38.63 26.80
C ALA A 56 -17.46 -38.65 28.32
N GLY A 57 -16.56 -37.87 28.88
CA GLY A 57 -16.38 -37.69 30.31
C GLY A 57 -17.65 -37.18 31.02
N THR A 58 -18.32 -36.21 30.42
CA THR A 58 -19.62 -35.69 30.91
C THR A 58 -20.67 -36.81 31.01
N PHE A 59 -20.79 -37.62 29.94
CA PHE A 59 -21.72 -38.77 29.96
C PHE A 59 -21.36 -39.78 31.05
N ILE A 60 -20.08 -40.17 31.16
CA ILE A 60 -19.62 -41.14 32.16
C ILE A 60 -19.90 -40.63 33.58
N ILE A 61 -19.59 -39.36 33.87
CA ILE A 61 -19.80 -38.77 35.20
C ILE A 61 -21.30 -38.80 35.57
N TRP A 62 -22.17 -38.30 34.69
CA TRP A 62 -23.59 -38.20 35.00
C TRP A 62 -24.28 -39.54 35.05
N TYR A 63 -23.97 -40.47 34.14
CA TYR A 63 -24.67 -41.76 34.09
C TYR A 63 -24.13 -42.78 35.11
N PHE A 64 -22.79 -42.96 35.12
CA PHE A 64 -22.19 -44.02 35.93
C PHE A 64 -21.82 -43.60 37.36
N ILE A 65 -21.40 -42.32 37.54
CA ILE A 65 -20.93 -41.86 38.88
C ILE A 65 -22.07 -41.24 39.67
N LEU A 66 -22.88 -40.38 39.04
CA LEU A 66 -23.95 -39.63 39.71
C LEU A 66 -25.33 -40.35 39.60
N GLY A 67 -25.43 -41.45 38.85
CA GLY A 67 -26.65 -42.25 38.74
C GLY A 67 -27.83 -41.55 38.06
N SER A 68 -27.57 -40.58 37.22
CA SER A 68 -28.60 -39.83 36.49
C SER A 68 -29.25 -40.70 35.41
N SER A 69 -30.43 -40.31 34.92
CA SER A 69 -31.10 -41.03 33.84
C SER A 69 -30.27 -41.00 32.55
N LEU A 70 -30.44 -42.01 31.71
CA LEU A 70 -29.78 -42.08 30.40
C LEU A 70 -30.08 -40.84 29.54
N THR A 71 -31.35 -40.44 29.52
CA THR A 71 -31.78 -39.24 28.78
C THR A 71 -31.04 -37.98 29.24
N TYR A 72 -30.95 -37.77 30.57
CA TYR A 72 -30.27 -36.63 31.16
C TYR A 72 -28.78 -36.62 30.80
N SER A 73 -28.11 -37.75 30.87
CA SER A 73 -26.69 -37.88 30.57
C SER A 73 -26.39 -37.71 29.07
N LEU A 74 -27.24 -38.24 28.19
CA LEU A 74 -27.15 -38.05 26.75
C LEU A 74 -27.38 -36.57 26.34
N MET A 75 -28.38 -35.93 26.95
CA MET A 75 -28.61 -34.48 26.69
C MET A 75 -27.42 -33.64 27.10
N ALA A 76 -26.78 -33.91 28.25
CA ALA A 76 -25.59 -33.20 28.68
C ALA A 76 -24.42 -33.41 27.68
N MET A 77 -24.16 -34.67 27.29
CA MET A 77 -23.14 -34.99 26.30
C MET A 77 -23.41 -34.28 24.96
N THR A 78 -24.64 -34.36 24.46
CA THR A 78 -25.04 -33.73 23.18
C THR A 78 -24.92 -32.23 23.26
N SER A 79 -25.29 -31.58 24.38
CA SER A 79 -25.13 -30.13 24.58
C SER A 79 -23.66 -29.72 24.50
N VAL A 80 -22.74 -30.51 25.08
CA VAL A 80 -21.28 -30.25 24.97
C VAL A 80 -20.81 -30.34 23.53
N ILE A 81 -21.23 -31.37 22.78
CA ILE A 81 -20.86 -31.54 21.39
C ILE A 81 -21.40 -30.37 20.53
N VAL A 82 -22.65 -30.00 20.74
CA VAL A 82 -23.28 -28.92 19.98
C VAL A 82 -22.63 -27.58 20.26
N ILE A 83 -22.47 -27.18 21.53
CA ILE A 83 -21.90 -25.87 21.88
C ILE A 83 -20.43 -25.72 21.46
N ALA A 84 -19.73 -26.83 21.36
CA ALA A 84 -18.31 -26.83 21.05
C ALA A 84 -17.99 -26.74 19.53
N CYS A 85 -19.00 -26.75 18.66
CA CYS A 85 -18.74 -26.56 17.23
C CYS A 85 -17.98 -25.24 16.96
N PRO A 86 -16.77 -25.26 16.40
CA PRO A 86 -16.03 -24.04 16.11
C PRO A 86 -16.49 -23.36 14.79
N CYS A 87 -17.84 -23.35 14.55
CA CYS A 87 -18.42 -22.88 13.27
C CYS A 87 -18.03 -21.43 12.97
N ALA A 88 -18.01 -20.56 13.99
CA ALA A 88 -17.61 -19.16 13.86
C ALA A 88 -16.12 -18.99 13.53
N LEU A 89 -15.26 -19.95 13.94
CA LEU A 89 -13.82 -19.91 13.68
C LEU A 89 -13.52 -19.98 12.18
N GLY A 90 -14.24 -20.82 11.43
CA GLY A 90 -14.11 -20.93 9.97
C GLY A 90 -14.55 -19.68 9.21
N LEU A 91 -15.41 -18.85 9.81
CA LEU A 91 -15.89 -17.59 9.21
C LEU A 91 -15.05 -16.38 9.63
N ALA A 92 -14.28 -16.47 10.70
CA ALA A 92 -13.60 -15.35 11.36
C ALA A 92 -12.63 -14.61 10.42
N THR A 93 -11.83 -15.33 9.66
CA THR A 93 -10.82 -14.76 8.75
C THR A 93 -11.41 -14.39 7.39
N PRO A 94 -12.12 -15.28 6.67
CA PRO A 94 -12.61 -14.96 5.32
C PRO A 94 -13.56 -13.76 5.28
N THR A 95 -14.48 -13.65 6.25
CA THR A 95 -15.43 -12.52 6.26
C THR A 95 -14.73 -11.17 6.49
N ALA A 96 -13.73 -11.13 7.35
CA ALA A 96 -12.98 -9.89 7.60
C ALA A 96 -12.10 -9.50 6.38
N ILE A 97 -11.44 -10.48 5.74
CA ILE A 97 -10.66 -10.25 4.51
C ILE A 97 -11.60 -9.71 3.40
N MET A 98 -12.71 -10.38 3.16
CA MET A 98 -13.68 -9.98 2.13
C MET A 98 -14.18 -8.54 2.32
N VAL A 99 -14.56 -8.17 3.55
CA VAL A 99 -15.04 -6.80 3.83
C VAL A 99 -13.89 -5.80 3.79
N GLY A 100 -12.70 -6.17 4.31
CA GLY A 100 -11.50 -5.32 4.31
C GLY A 100 -11.00 -5.03 2.91
N THR A 101 -10.82 -6.04 2.06
CA THR A 101 -10.37 -5.88 0.66
C THR A 101 -11.40 -5.11 -0.17
N GLY A 102 -12.69 -5.40 0.01
CA GLY A 102 -13.77 -4.64 -0.62
C GLY A 102 -13.75 -3.17 -0.20
N LYS A 103 -13.49 -2.88 1.07
CA LYS A 103 -13.34 -1.51 1.56
C LYS A 103 -12.08 -0.83 1.03
N GLY A 104 -10.97 -1.56 0.89
CA GLY A 104 -9.76 -1.09 0.22
C GLY A 104 -10.02 -0.66 -1.20
N ALA A 105 -10.74 -1.48 -1.97
CA ALA A 105 -11.08 -1.18 -3.37
C ALA A 105 -11.91 0.11 -3.53
N GLU A 106 -12.81 0.43 -2.58
CA GLU A 106 -13.54 1.72 -2.57
C GLU A 106 -12.59 2.93 -2.50
N TYR A 107 -11.42 2.77 -1.86
CA TYR A 107 -10.38 3.80 -1.77
C TYR A 107 -9.34 3.73 -2.90
N GLY A 108 -9.43 2.72 -3.77
CA GLY A 108 -8.45 2.46 -4.82
C GLY A 108 -7.22 1.71 -4.31
N ILE A 109 -7.38 0.93 -3.25
CA ILE A 109 -6.34 0.07 -2.67
C ILE A 109 -6.74 -1.38 -2.94
N LEU A 110 -6.03 -2.03 -3.86
CA LEU A 110 -6.28 -3.41 -4.26
C LEU A 110 -5.29 -4.31 -3.53
N VAL A 111 -5.80 -5.22 -2.70
CA VAL A 111 -4.99 -6.13 -1.89
C VAL A 111 -5.13 -7.54 -2.43
N LYS A 112 -4.04 -8.22 -2.71
CA LYS A 112 -4.01 -9.58 -3.28
C LYS A 112 -4.17 -10.69 -2.23
N GLY A 113 -4.99 -10.48 -1.22
CA GLY A 113 -5.31 -11.53 -0.28
C GLY A 113 -5.05 -11.22 1.18
N GLY A 114 -5.09 -12.27 1.99
CA GLY A 114 -4.91 -12.16 3.43
C GLY A 114 -3.45 -12.06 3.87
N GLU A 115 -2.52 -12.62 3.10
CA GLU A 115 -1.08 -12.59 3.40
C GLU A 115 -0.52 -11.17 3.38
N PRO A 116 -0.78 -10.34 2.34
CA PRO A 116 -0.38 -8.93 2.34
C PRO A 116 -0.94 -8.10 3.49
N LEU A 117 -2.19 -8.37 3.92
CA LEU A 117 -2.78 -7.70 5.08
C LEU A 117 -2.04 -8.05 6.38
N GLU A 118 -1.62 -9.32 6.51
CA GLU A 118 -0.84 -9.77 7.66
C GLU A 118 0.59 -9.23 7.64
N ALA A 119 1.25 -9.27 6.47
CA ALA A 119 2.58 -8.72 6.25
C ALA A 119 2.61 -7.21 6.58
N ALA A 120 1.65 -6.44 6.08
CA ALA A 120 1.55 -5.00 6.31
C ALA A 120 1.57 -4.60 7.79
N LYS A 121 1.04 -5.46 8.67
CA LYS A 121 1.06 -5.24 10.11
C LYS A 121 2.42 -5.46 10.74
N SER A 122 3.28 -6.26 10.14
CA SER A 122 4.59 -6.66 10.67
C SER A 122 5.75 -5.80 10.15
N ILE A 123 5.49 -4.91 9.19
CA ILE A 123 6.50 -4.04 8.60
C ILE A 123 7.06 -3.07 9.63
N ASP A 124 8.37 -2.95 9.65
CA ASP A 124 9.13 -1.98 10.45
C ASP A 124 9.92 -0.99 9.56
N THR A 125 10.15 -1.31 8.31
CA THR A 125 10.94 -0.53 7.36
C THR A 125 10.21 -0.40 6.04
N ILE A 126 10.10 0.83 5.50
CA ILE A 126 9.57 1.07 4.16
C ILE A 126 10.67 1.66 3.29
N VAL A 127 10.92 1.02 2.17
CA VAL A 127 11.81 1.51 1.12
C VAL A 127 10.97 2.08 -0.02
N PHE A 128 11.21 3.34 -0.36
CA PHE A 128 10.54 4.04 -1.45
C PHE A 128 11.48 4.17 -2.63
N ASP A 129 11.02 3.79 -3.81
CA ASP A 129 11.66 4.29 -5.01
C ASP A 129 11.50 5.80 -5.12
N LYS A 130 12.46 6.48 -5.74
CA LYS A 130 12.38 7.92 -5.95
C LYS A 130 11.44 8.26 -7.11
N THR A 131 11.75 7.75 -8.30
CA THR A 131 11.19 8.20 -9.57
C THR A 131 9.77 7.69 -9.78
N GLY A 132 8.80 8.61 -10.01
CA GLY A 132 7.40 8.22 -10.17
C GLY A 132 6.69 7.81 -8.86
N THR A 133 7.42 7.55 -7.79
CA THR A 133 6.91 7.18 -6.46
C THR A 133 6.91 8.38 -5.52
N ILE A 134 8.07 8.84 -5.04
CA ILE A 134 8.19 10.07 -4.25
C ILE A 134 8.02 11.30 -5.13
N THR A 135 8.57 11.25 -6.35
CA THR A 135 8.55 12.33 -7.33
C THR A 135 7.48 12.08 -8.39
N GLN A 136 7.25 13.09 -9.24
CA GLN A 136 6.25 12.99 -10.31
C GLN A 136 6.65 12.04 -11.44
N GLY A 137 7.93 11.65 -11.52
CA GLY A 137 8.50 10.83 -12.59
C GLY A 137 8.58 11.56 -13.93
N LYS A 138 8.36 12.87 -13.91
CA LYS A 138 8.47 13.74 -15.07
C LYS A 138 9.37 14.89 -14.71
N PRO A 139 10.54 15.01 -15.37
CA PRO A 139 11.40 16.17 -15.17
C PRO A 139 10.62 17.47 -15.45
N ALA A 140 10.90 18.52 -14.71
CA ALA A 140 10.33 19.85 -14.95
C ALA A 140 11.41 20.92 -14.81
N VAL A 141 11.27 22.03 -15.54
CA VAL A 141 12.15 23.19 -15.40
C VAL A 141 11.93 23.82 -14.04
N THR A 142 13.01 23.89 -13.24
CA THR A 142 12.98 24.43 -11.88
C THR A 142 13.60 25.81 -11.77
N ASN A 143 14.64 26.10 -12.58
CA ASN A 143 15.30 27.39 -12.61
C ASN A 143 15.67 27.76 -14.05
N VAL A 144 15.61 29.07 -14.33
CA VAL A 144 16.11 29.69 -15.55
C VAL A 144 17.01 30.83 -15.12
N GLU A 145 18.28 30.69 -15.40
CA GLU A 145 19.31 31.66 -15.04
C GLU A 145 19.81 32.35 -16.30
N SER A 146 19.87 33.68 -16.29
CA SER A 146 20.47 34.44 -17.35
C SER A 146 21.84 34.97 -16.93
N PHE A 147 22.84 34.78 -17.79
CA PHE A 147 24.21 35.26 -17.62
C PHE A 147 24.58 36.31 -18.66
N SER A 148 23.59 36.77 -19.44
CA SER A 148 23.71 37.73 -20.51
C SER A 148 22.67 38.85 -20.38
N ALA A 149 22.53 39.71 -21.39
CA ALA A 149 21.48 40.73 -21.43
C ALA A 149 20.07 40.16 -21.76
N LEU A 150 19.96 38.85 -22.05
CA LEU A 150 18.68 38.22 -22.34
C LEU A 150 17.86 38.08 -21.06
N SER A 151 16.53 38.25 -21.17
CA SER A 151 15.63 37.92 -20.07
C SER A 151 15.53 36.42 -19.88
N PRO A 152 15.08 35.92 -18.69
CA PRO A 152 14.80 34.50 -18.49
C PRO A 152 13.83 33.91 -19.53
N GLN A 153 12.84 34.71 -19.99
CA GLN A 153 11.96 34.31 -21.09
C GLN A 153 12.71 34.12 -22.41
N GLY A 154 13.71 35.01 -22.73
CA GLY A 154 14.54 34.85 -23.90
C GLY A 154 15.45 33.62 -23.85
N ILE A 155 15.94 33.25 -22.65
CA ILE A 155 16.67 32.00 -22.45
C ILE A 155 15.78 30.79 -22.74
N ILE A 156 14.54 30.76 -22.20
CA ILE A 156 13.59 29.69 -22.44
C ILE A 156 13.11 29.63 -23.88
N GLU A 157 12.96 30.79 -24.56
CA GLU A 157 12.60 30.85 -25.97
C GLU A 157 13.65 30.17 -26.84
N LEU A 158 14.93 30.51 -26.69
CA LEU A 158 16.02 29.88 -27.42
C LEU A 158 16.21 28.41 -27.06
N ALA A 159 16.22 28.09 -25.77
CA ALA A 159 16.32 26.70 -25.27
C ALA A 159 15.17 25.83 -25.78
N GLY A 160 13.93 26.32 -25.65
CA GLY A 160 12.75 25.60 -26.11
C GLY A 160 12.68 25.45 -27.63
N SER A 161 13.24 26.41 -28.39
CA SER A 161 13.34 26.30 -29.85
C SER A 161 14.28 25.18 -30.28
N LEU A 162 15.46 25.09 -29.67
CA LEU A 162 16.43 24.02 -29.93
C LEU A 162 15.88 22.66 -29.51
N GLU A 163 15.31 22.57 -28.30
CA GLU A 163 14.87 21.31 -27.71
C GLU A 163 13.54 20.80 -28.28
N LYS A 164 12.77 21.62 -29.01
CA LYS A 164 11.56 21.18 -29.74
C LYS A 164 11.82 20.00 -30.67
N LEU A 165 13.03 19.92 -31.24
CA LEU A 165 13.42 18.90 -32.21
C LEU A 165 14.12 17.69 -31.58
N SER A 166 14.35 17.72 -30.28
CA SER A 166 15.01 16.65 -29.51
C SER A 166 14.01 15.69 -28.90
N GLU A 167 14.29 14.38 -28.97
CA GLU A 167 13.47 13.32 -28.35
C GLU A 167 13.84 13.06 -26.88
N HIS A 168 14.82 13.78 -26.34
CA HIS A 168 15.29 13.55 -24.97
C HIS A 168 14.26 14.01 -23.93
N PRO A 169 14.02 13.28 -22.82
CA PRO A 169 13.03 13.66 -21.78
C PRO A 169 13.24 15.06 -21.19
N LEU A 170 14.52 15.48 -21.02
CA LEU A 170 14.84 16.85 -20.56
C LEU A 170 14.41 17.90 -21.57
N ALA A 171 14.59 17.62 -22.87
CA ALA A 171 14.18 18.49 -23.96
C ALA A 171 12.66 18.72 -23.96
N GLN A 172 11.90 17.64 -23.83
CA GLN A 172 10.44 17.73 -23.72
C GLN A 172 10.01 18.62 -22.55
N SER A 173 10.71 18.54 -21.42
CA SER A 173 10.41 19.36 -20.24
C SER A 173 10.67 20.83 -20.47
N ILE A 174 11.78 21.20 -21.16
CA ILE A 174 12.10 22.58 -21.51
C ILE A 174 11.09 23.13 -22.53
N PHE A 175 10.77 22.35 -23.54
CA PHE A 175 9.79 22.74 -24.56
C PHE A 175 8.39 22.90 -23.96
N GLN A 176 7.94 21.96 -23.09
CA GLN A 176 6.67 22.05 -22.40
C GLN A 176 6.60 23.27 -21.49
N HIS A 177 7.71 23.60 -20.82
CA HIS A 177 7.80 24.79 -19.97
C HIS A 177 7.60 26.07 -20.81
N ALA A 178 8.22 26.16 -21.98
CA ALA A 178 8.03 27.29 -22.92
C ALA A 178 6.54 27.41 -23.32
N GLN A 179 5.91 26.30 -23.70
CA GLN A 179 4.48 26.29 -24.08
C GLN A 179 3.57 26.74 -22.94
N ASN A 180 3.79 26.24 -21.72
CA ASN A 180 2.98 26.60 -20.55
C ASN A 180 3.05 28.09 -20.17
N HIS A 181 4.16 28.75 -20.54
CA HIS A 181 4.36 30.19 -20.35
C HIS A 181 4.00 31.03 -21.59
N ASN A 182 3.34 30.43 -22.59
CA ASN A 182 2.95 31.06 -23.86
C ASN A 182 4.16 31.67 -24.63
N ILE A 183 5.34 31.03 -24.50
CA ILE A 183 6.54 31.39 -25.24
C ILE A 183 6.56 30.56 -26.52
N SER A 184 6.49 31.24 -27.69
CA SER A 184 6.49 30.56 -28.98
C SER A 184 7.92 30.24 -29.41
N PRO A 185 8.26 29.00 -29.72
CA PRO A 185 9.57 28.62 -30.22
C PRO A 185 9.80 29.24 -31.61
N ARG A 186 11.04 29.64 -31.90
CA ARG A 186 11.50 30.07 -33.22
C ARG A 186 11.79 28.89 -34.13
N GLU A 187 11.91 29.11 -35.41
CA GLU A 187 12.40 28.13 -36.37
C GLU A 187 13.90 27.90 -36.18
N VAL A 188 14.30 26.63 -36.28
CA VAL A 188 15.68 26.19 -36.10
C VAL A 188 16.15 25.52 -37.37
N ASP A 189 17.16 26.10 -37.97
CA ASP A 189 17.87 25.51 -39.10
C ASP A 189 19.09 24.72 -38.61
N HIS A 190 19.55 23.77 -39.44
CA HIS A 190 20.77 22.99 -39.19
C HIS A 190 20.82 22.36 -37.78
N PHE A 191 19.68 21.79 -37.32
CA PHE A 191 19.62 21.09 -36.03
C PHE A 191 20.51 19.85 -36.05
N GLU A 192 21.31 19.66 -34.98
CA GLU A 192 22.11 18.47 -34.76
C GLU A 192 22.09 18.07 -33.29
N ALA A 193 21.67 16.81 -33.02
CA ALA A 193 21.79 16.20 -31.71
C ALA A 193 23.21 15.65 -31.51
N LEU A 194 23.84 15.98 -30.38
CA LEU A 194 25.18 15.57 -30.01
C LEU A 194 25.05 14.56 -28.83
N PRO A 195 25.12 13.25 -29.06
CA PRO A 195 24.87 12.23 -28.06
C PRO A 195 25.70 12.41 -26.79
N GLY A 196 25.04 12.43 -25.63
CA GLY A 196 25.66 12.58 -24.33
C GLY A 196 26.22 13.97 -24.02
N ARG A 197 25.93 14.98 -24.85
CA ARG A 197 26.42 16.36 -24.71
C ARG A 197 25.32 17.42 -24.74
N GLY A 198 24.39 17.33 -25.69
CA GLY A 198 23.32 18.30 -25.89
C GLY A 198 22.91 18.41 -27.35
N VAL A 199 22.44 19.57 -27.75
CA VAL A 199 22.02 19.87 -29.12
C VAL A 199 22.59 21.21 -29.59
N LYS A 200 22.71 21.39 -30.93
CA LYS A 200 23.02 22.65 -31.57
C LYS A 200 22.07 22.93 -32.72
N GLY A 201 21.90 24.20 -33.06
CA GLY A 201 21.08 24.62 -34.18
C GLY A 201 21.27 26.10 -34.49
N ASN A 202 20.85 26.53 -35.68
CA ASN A 202 20.88 27.90 -36.11
C ASN A 202 19.51 28.56 -35.95
N ILE A 203 19.48 29.72 -35.31
CA ILE A 203 18.26 30.52 -35.13
C ILE A 203 18.61 31.95 -35.64
N ASP A 204 17.86 32.42 -36.63
CA ASP A 204 18.04 33.74 -37.21
C ASP A 204 19.51 34.04 -37.64
N GLY A 205 20.22 33.04 -38.18
CA GLY A 205 21.59 33.17 -38.64
C GLY A 205 22.67 33.07 -37.56
N THR A 206 22.31 32.82 -36.31
CA THR A 206 23.25 32.61 -35.20
C THR A 206 23.19 31.15 -34.72
N ASN A 207 24.38 30.56 -34.53
CA ASN A 207 24.46 29.19 -33.98
C ASN A 207 24.35 29.24 -32.47
N TYR A 208 23.44 28.42 -31.94
CA TYR A 208 23.21 28.22 -30.50
C TYR A 208 23.46 26.78 -30.11
N PHE A 209 23.89 26.60 -28.86
CA PHE A 209 24.20 25.31 -28.26
C PHE A 209 23.48 25.20 -26.91
N ILE A 210 22.86 24.08 -26.64
CA ILE A 210 22.33 23.79 -25.29
C ILE A 210 22.75 22.40 -24.86
N GLY A 211 23.36 22.26 -23.68
CA GLY A 211 23.85 20.98 -23.18
C GLY A 211 24.66 21.08 -21.90
N ASN A 212 25.44 20.04 -21.65
CA ASN A 212 26.30 19.96 -20.46
C ASN A 212 27.63 20.70 -20.63
N ARG A 213 28.47 20.73 -19.56
CA ARG A 213 29.79 21.36 -19.58
C ARG A 213 30.70 20.82 -20.67
N LYS A 214 30.58 19.54 -21.04
CA LYS A 214 31.41 18.94 -22.10
C LYS A 214 31.11 19.57 -23.45
N LEU A 215 29.84 19.86 -23.74
CA LEU A 215 29.47 20.57 -24.96
C LEU A 215 30.09 21.96 -25.01
N ILE A 216 30.03 22.71 -23.89
CA ILE A 216 30.61 24.06 -23.83
C ILE A 216 32.12 24.04 -24.03
N ALA A 217 32.81 23.07 -23.42
CA ALA A 217 34.25 22.88 -23.59
C ALA A 217 34.64 22.50 -25.05
N ASP A 218 33.85 21.64 -25.71
CA ASP A 218 34.09 21.26 -27.11
C ASP A 218 33.94 22.42 -28.08
N GLN A 219 33.07 23.38 -27.77
CA GLN A 219 32.91 24.61 -28.52
C GLN A 219 34.00 25.64 -28.17
N GLN A 220 34.98 25.29 -27.33
CA GLN A 220 36.08 26.16 -26.86
C GLN A 220 35.59 27.46 -26.20
N LEU A 221 34.38 27.43 -25.64
CA LEU A 221 33.82 28.56 -24.94
C LEU A 221 34.31 28.59 -23.49
N HIS A 222 34.72 29.81 -23.06
CA HIS A 222 35.13 30.01 -21.67
C HIS A 222 33.88 30.06 -20.75
N LEU A 223 33.85 29.23 -19.72
CA LEU A 223 32.82 29.28 -18.67
C LEU A 223 33.35 30.19 -17.54
N PRO A 224 32.79 31.39 -17.34
CA PRO A 224 33.22 32.28 -16.26
C PRO A 224 33.05 31.60 -14.87
N GLN A 225 33.98 31.87 -13.95
CA GLN A 225 33.95 31.25 -12.60
C GLN A 225 32.62 31.46 -11.88
N SER A 226 32.01 32.65 -12.00
CA SER A 226 30.70 32.95 -11.39
C SER A 226 29.56 32.09 -11.97
N VAL A 227 29.63 31.75 -13.26
CA VAL A 227 28.68 30.85 -13.91
C VAL A 227 28.91 29.40 -13.42
N GLU A 228 30.18 28.97 -13.39
CA GLU A 228 30.56 27.66 -12.90
C GLU A 228 30.12 27.44 -11.46
N ASP A 229 30.33 28.41 -10.57
CA ASP A 229 29.90 28.37 -9.17
C ASP A 229 28.36 28.23 -9.07
N ARG A 230 27.64 28.99 -9.92
CA ARG A 230 26.17 28.94 -9.92
C ARG A 230 25.63 27.62 -10.46
N VAL A 231 26.19 27.10 -11.56
CA VAL A 231 25.85 25.80 -12.12
C VAL A 231 26.12 24.69 -11.09
N SER A 232 27.30 24.74 -10.45
CA SER A 232 27.67 23.78 -9.41
C SER A 232 26.72 23.82 -8.19
N GLN A 233 26.27 25.00 -7.77
CA GLN A 233 25.27 25.14 -6.71
C GLN A 233 23.93 24.47 -7.07
N LEU A 234 23.48 24.63 -8.32
CA LEU A 234 22.23 24.01 -8.79
C LEU A 234 22.36 22.49 -8.86
N GLU A 235 23.52 21.98 -9.29
CA GLU A 235 23.78 20.53 -9.33
C GLU A 235 23.90 19.92 -7.93
N ILE A 236 24.49 20.61 -6.96
CA ILE A 236 24.50 20.21 -5.54
C ILE A 236 23.05 20.09 -5.01
N GLN A 237 22.12 20.91 -5.51
CA GLN A 237 20.69 20.80 -5.20
C GLN A 237 19.99 19.64 -5.93
N GLY A 238 20.72 18.79 -6.62
CA GLY A 238 20.16 17.63 -7.31
C GLY A 238 19.51 17.92 -8.66
N LYS A 239 19.83 19.06 -9.28
CA LYS A 239 19.26 19.46 -10.57
C LYS A 239 20.21 19.11 -11.73
N THR A 240 19.63 18.73 -12.85
CA THR A 240 20.37 18.64 -14.11
C THR A 240 20.38 20.01 -14.77
N VAL A 241 21.57 20.54 -15.01
CA VAL A 241 21.73 21.89 -15.57
C VAL A 241 22.14 21.79 -17.02
N MET A 242 21.35 22.41 -17.89
CA MET A 242 21.61 22.59 -19.33
C MET A 242 22.07 24.02 -19.57
N ILE A 243 23.27 24.20 -20.12
CA ILE A 243 23.89 25.47 -20.36
C ILE A 243 23.60 25.90 -21.80
N LEU A 244 23.02 27.08 -21.96
CA LEU A 244 22.76 27.72 -23.27
C LEU A 244 23.90 28.68 -23.61
N ALA A 245 24.44 28.57 -24.82
CA ALA A 245 25.50 29.42 -25.34
C ALA A 245 25.28 29.76 -26.81
N ASP A 246 25.88 30.84 -27.27
CA ASP A 246 26.13 31.14 -28.69
C ASP A 246 27.61 30.85 -29.04
N GLU A 247 28.06 31.22 -30.23
CA GLU A 247 29.45 31.06 -30.68
C GLU A 247 30.47 31.90 -29.89
N LYS A 248 30.01 32.84 -29.07
CA LYS A 248 30.87 33.83 -28.40
C LYS A 248 30.88 33.68 -26.89
N SER A 249 29.77 33.30 -26.31
CA SER A 249 29.60 33.34 -24.85
C SER A 249 28.50 32.43 -24.34
N VAL A 250 28.55 32.15 -23.05
CA VAL A 250 27.47 31.50 -22.31
C VAL A 250 26.36 32.52 -22.03
N LEU A 251 25.13 32.22 -22.45
CA LEU A 251 23.99 33.12 -22.37
C LEU A 251 23.15 32.89 -21.10
N GLY A 252 23.01 31.65 -20.71
CA GLY A 252 22.19 31.27 -19.55
C GLY A 252 22.24 29.78 -19.25
N ALA A 253 21.42 29.36 -18.28
CA ALA A 253 21.26 27.97 -17.96
C ALA A 253 19.79 27.65 -17.60
N VAL A 254 19.36 26.44 -17.94
CA VAL A 254 18.06 25.89 -17.59
C VAL A 254 18.28 24.67 -16.74
N SER A 255 17.74 24.69 -15.53
CA SER A 255 17.80 23.55 -14.61
C SER A 255 16.52 22.74 -14.66
N VAL A 256 16.67 21.44 -14.77
CA VAL A 256 15.57 20.48 -14.80
C VAL A 256 15.76 19.48 -13.68
N ALA A 257 14.69 19.20 -12.94
CA ALA A 257 14.69 18.18 -11.91
C ALA A 257 13.33 17.47 -11.86
N ASP A 258 13.35 16.25 -11.34
CA ASP A 258 12.14 15.52 -11.01
C ASP A 258 11.67 16.00 -9.63
N ILE A 259 10.49 16.60 -9.58
CA ILE A 259 9.97 17.31 -8.41
C ILE A 259 9.20 16.34 -7.51
N ALA A 260 9.41 16.44 -6.20
CA ALA A 260 8.61 15.68 -5.22
C ALA A 260 7.12 16.02 -5.37
N LYS A 261 6.25 14.99 -5.24
CA LYS A 261 4.79 15.22 -5.23
C LYS A 261 4.41 16.03 -3.99
N GLU A 262 3.45 16.93 -4.11
CA GLU A 262 2.97 17.75 -2.98
C GLU A 262 2.51 16.90 -1.78
N THR A 263 2.00 15.71 -2.06
CA THR A 263 1.49 14.78 -1.04
C THR A 263 2.59 13.96 -0.35
N SER A 264 3.79 13.84 -0.96
CA SER A 264 4.87 12.97 -0.48
C SER A 264 5.33 13.34 0.92
N LYS A 265 5.60 14.63 1.17
CA LYS A 265 6.06 15.10 2.48
C LYS A 265 5.07 14.76 3.60
N LYS A 266 3.77 15.00 3.38
CA LYS A 266 2.72 14.70 4.37
C LYS A 266 2.59 13.20 4.62
N ALA A 267 2.71 12.38 3.59
CA ALA A 267 2.66 10.93 3.72
C ALA A 267 3.86 10.41 4.52
N ILE A 268 5.07 10.90 4.22
CA ILE A 268 6.30 10.55 4.93
C ILE A 268 6.22 10.95 6.41
N GLU A 269 5.72 12.15 6.74
CA GLU A 269 5.49 12.60 8.12
C GLU A 269 4.59 11.62 8.89
N LYS A 270 3.44 11.22 8.31
CA LYS A 270 2.51 10.27 8.93
C LYS A 270 3.11 8.87 9.13
N LEU A 271 3.94 8.42 8.18
CA LEU A 271 4.60 7.12 8.30
C LEU A 271 5.66 7.13 9.42
N LYS A 272 6.34 8.26 9.63
CA LYS A 272 7.24 8.45 10.77
C LYS A 272 6.53 8.43 12.12
N GLU A 273 5.33 9.03 12.21
CA GLU A 273 4.50 8.98 13.41
C GLU A 273 4.10 7.56 13.82
N ARG A 274 4.28 6.58 12.92
CA ARG A 274 4.02 5.16 13.16
C ARG A 274 5.28 4.36 13.56
N ASP A 275 6.38 5.04 13.90
CA ASP A 275 7.67 4.45 14.27
C ASP A 275 8.28 3.55 13.18
N LEU A 276 8.01 3.86 11.89
CA LEU A 276 8.57 3.14 10.76
C LEU A 276 9.90 3.75 10.30
N ASP A 277 10.88 2.90 10.04
CA ASP A 277 12.13 3.29 9.37
C ASP A 277 11.85 3.56 7.89
N LEU A 278 12.17 4.79 7.41
CA LEU A 278 11.94 5.18 6.02
C LEU A 278 13.26 5.33 5.29
N VAL A 279 13.35 4.68 4.14
CA VAL A 279 14.54 4.65 3.27
C VAL A 279 14.13 5.04 1.86
N MET A 280 14.89 5.87 1.19
CA MET A 280 14.72 6.14 -0.25
C MET A 280 15.80 5.41 -1.03
N ILE A 281 15.40 4.74 -2.13
CA ILE A 281 16.32 4.07 -3.08
C ILE A 281 16.21 4.73 -4.45
N THR A 282 17.35 4.93 -5.11
CA THR A 282 17.39 5.57 -6.43
C THR A 282 18.68 5.22 -7.20
N GLY A 283 18.63 5.27 -8.52
CA GLY A 283 19.80 5.23 -9.41
C GLY A 283 20.54 6.56 -9.51
N ASP A 284 19.99 7.65 -8.97
CA ASP A 284 20.64 8.97 -9.01
C ASP A 284 21.91 9.01 -8.16
N ASN A 285 22.75 10.01 -8.42
CA ASN A 285 23.91 10.28 -7.58
C ASN A 285 23.52 10.69 -6.15
N GLN A 286 24.48 10.56 -5.23
CA GLN A 286 24.28 10.80 -3.80
C GLN A 286 23.73 12.21 -3.48
N ASN A 287 24.18 13.24 -4.18
CA ASN A 287 23.74 14.62 -3.92
C ASN A 287 22.27 14.83 -4.28
N THR A 288 21.84 14.35 -5.46
CA THR A 288 20.45 14.41 -5.91
C THR A 288 19.54 13.63 -4.97
N ALA A 289 19.96 12.41 -4.59
CA ALA A 289 19.22 11.58 -3.67
C ALA A 289 19.04 12.27 -2.30
N GLN A 290 20.10 12.87 -1.78
CA GLN A 290 20.08 13.53 -0.48
C GLN A 290 19.21 14.79 -0.48
N ALA A 291 19.22 15.56 -1.58
CA ALA A 291 18.41 16.77 -1.73
C ALA A 291 16.91 16.44 -1.67
N ILE A 292 16.45 15.46 -2.47
CA ILE A 292 15.04 15.02 -2.48
C ILE A 292 14.64 14.39 -1.14
N ALA A 293 15.50 13.54 -0.56
CA ALA A 293 15.23 12.92 0.73
C ALA A 293 15.04 13.95 1.85
N GLN A 294 15.87 14.98 1.89
CA GLN A 294 15.75 16.09 2.85
C GLN A 294 14.46 16.89 2.64
N GLU A 295 14.09 17.17 1.37
CA GLU A 295 12.87 17.90 1.02
C GLU A 295 11.61 17.19 1.57
N VAL A 296 11.53 15.85 1.40
CA VAL A 296 10.39 15.06 1.88
C VAL A 296 10.54 14.58 3.32
N GLY A 297 11.71 14.77 3.92
CA GLY A 297 11.99 14.42 5.31
C GLY A 297 12.53 13.01 5.53
N ILE A 298 12.98 12.27 4.53
CA ILE A 298 13.63 10.96 4.69
C ILE A 298 15.10 11.17 5.09
N SER A 299 15.58 10.41 6.08
CA SER A 299 16.96 10.53 6.58
C SER A 299 17.94 9.53 5.99
N LYS A 300 17.45 8.39 5.47
CA LYS A 300 18.26 7.30 4.92
C LYS A 300 18.08 7.21 3.41
N THR A 301 19.18 7.21 2.66
CA THR A 301 19.17 7.08 1.20
C THR A 301 20.11 5.97 0.74
N LEU A 302 19.69 5.21 -0.27
CA LEU A 302 20.48 4.27 -1.05
C LEU A 302 20.56 4.83 -2.47
N ALA A 303 21.63 5.54 -2.77
CA ALA A 303 21.89 6.18 -4.05
C ALA A 303 22.76 5.31 -4.97
N GLU A 304 22.79 5.63 -6.27
CA GLU A 304 23.61 4.96 -7.29
C GLU A 304 23.31 3.46 -7.41
N VAL A 305 22.06 3.05 -7.08
CA VAL A 305 21.62 1.66 -7.13
C VAL A 305 21.04 1.37 -8.52
N LEU A 306 21.63 0.42 -9.23
CA LEU A 306 21.09 -0.03 -10.52
C LEU A 306 19.75 -0.76 -10.33
N PRO A 307 18.86 -0.75 -11.33
CA PRO A 307 17.56 -1.42 -11.24
C PRO A 307 17.67 -2.89 -10.82
N GLU A 308 18.64 -3.62 -11.35
CA GLU A 308 18.95 -5.02 -11.05
C GLU A 308 19.44 -5.25 -9.61
N ASP A 309 20.08 -4.25 -9.00
CA ASP A 309 20.63 -4.33 -7.65
C ASP A 309 19.62 -3.93 -6.57
N LYS A 310 18.51 -3.31 -6.91
CA LYS A 310 17.49 -2.88 -5.93
C LYS A 310 16.99 -4.05 -5.07
N SER A 311 16.74 -5.21 -5.69
CA SER A 311 16.32 -6.42 -4.96
C SER A 311 17.35 -6.91 -3.96
N GLN A 312 18.66 -6.78 -4.28
CA GLN A 312 19.75 -7.14 -3.37
C GLN A 312 19.79 -6.21 -2.15
N GLN A 313 19.53 -4.90 -2.35
CA GLN A 313 19.47 -3.95 -1.25
C GLN A 313 18.31 -4.28 -0.29
N ILE A 314 17.14 -4.65 -0.82
CA ILE A 314 16.02 -5.14 0.00
C ILE A 314 16.43 -6.39 0.79
N ALA A 315 17.02 -7.39 0.11
CA ALA A 315 17.50 -8.62 0.75
C ALA A 315 18.56 -8.37 1.85
N GLN A 316 19.43 -7.34 1.68
CA GLN A 316 20.39 -6.96 2.70
C GLN A 316 19.69 -6.39 3.95
N LEU A 317 18.68 -5.53 3.77
CA LEU A 317 17.88 -5.01 4.88
C LEU A 317 17.17 -6.15 5.63
N GLN A 318 16.56 -7.09 4.90
CA GLN A 318 15.92 -8.27 5.48
C GLN A 318 16.89 -9.13 6.30
N LYS A 319 18.15 -9.31 5.84
CA LYS A 319 19.19 -10.04 6.58
C LYS A 319 19.55 -9.40 7.93
N THR A 320 19.28 -8.13 8.14
CA THR A 320 19.43 -7.47 9.44
C THR A 320 18.28 -7.75 10.41
N GLY A 321 17.31 -8.59 10.03
CA GLY A 321 16.14 -8.95 10.81
C GLY A 321 14.95 -8.01 10.61
N LYS A 322 15.03 -7.08 9.66
CA LYS A 322 13.96 -6.12 9.38
C LYS A 322 12.89 -6.71 8.48
N LYS A 323 11.65 -6.32 8.72
CA LYS A 323 10.50 -6.57 7.86
C LYS A 323 10.30 -5.39 6.92
N VAL A 324 10.55 -5.62 5.64
CA VAL A 324 10.68 -4.56 4.63
C VAL A 324 9.49 -4.52 3.71
N ALA A 325 8.84 -3.34 3.62
CA ALA A 325 7.96 -3.03 2.51
C ALA A 325 8.73 -2.27 1.42
N MET A 326 8.49 -2.59 0.15
CA MET A 326 8.97 -1.82 -1.00
C MET A 326 7.80 -1.11 -1.66
N VAL A 327 7.96 0.19 -1.93
CA VAL A 327 6.98 1.03 -2.64
C VAL A 327 7.62 1.52 -3.93
N GLY A 328 7.03 1.18 -5.07
CA GLY A 328 7.55 1.52 -6.39
C GLY A 328 6.47 1.58 -7.48
N ASP A 329 6.84 1.94 -8.71
CA ASP A 329 5.91 2.04 -9.85
C ASP A 329 5.65 0.69 -10.56
N GLY A 330 6.38 -0.35 -10.21
CA GLY A 330 6.25 -1.70 -10.74
C GLY A 330 6.97 -1.95 -12.06
N ILE A 331 7.39 -0.94 -12.81
CA ILE A 331 8.02 -1.13 -14.12
C ILE A 331 9.49 -1.52 -13.96
N ASN A 332 10.23 -0.71 -13.20
CA ASN A 332 11.65 -0.92 -12.95
C ASN A 332 11.92 -1.62 -11.61
N ASP A 333 10.93 -1.68 -10.75
CA ASP A 333 11.03 -2.13 -9.37
C ASP A 333 10.44 -3.54 -9.14
N ALA A 334 9.94 -4.20 -10.18
CA ALA A 334 9.30 -5.51 -10.08
C ALA A 334 10.11 -6.54 -9.27
N PRO A 335 11.44 -6.71 -9.49
CA PRO A 335 12.23 -7.63 -8.69
C PRO A 335 12.37 -7.21 -7.22
N ALA A 336 12.39 -5.89 -6.94
CA ALA A 336 12.49 -5.36 -5.59
C ALA A 336 11.16 -5.48 -4.82
N LEU A 337 10.03 -5.26 -5.51
CA LEU A 337 8.68 -5.47 -4.98
C LEU A 337 8.45 -6.95 -4.61
N ALA A 338 8.85 -7.87 -5.50
CA ALA A 338 8.73 -9.30 -5.25
C ALA A 338 9.68 -9.82 -4.15
N GLN A 339 10.84 -9.17 -3.94
CA GLN A 339 11.81 -9.54 -2.89
C GLN A 339 11.36 -9.08 -1.50
N ALA A 340 10.61 -7.97 -1.40
CA ALA A 340 10.18 -7.39 -0.13
C ALA A 340 9.23 -8.33 0.64
N ASP A 341 9.09 -8.14 1.96
CA ASP A 341 8.06 -8.83 2.74
C ASP A 341 6.65 -8.30 2.38
N LEU A 342 6.58 -7.12 1.80
CA LEU A 342 5.37 -6.51 1.26
C LEU A 342 5.71 -5.63 0.06
N GLY A 343 5.27 -5.98 -1.13
CA GLY A 343 5.36 -5.16 -2.33
C GLY A 343 4.14 -4.25 -2.48
N ILE A 344 4.34 -2.93 -2.54
CA ILE A 344 3.28 -1.95 -2.79
C ILE A 344 3.55 -1.26 -4.12
N ALA A 345 2.77 -1.59 -5.14
CA ALA A 345 2.88 -0.99 -6.46
C ALA A 345 2.00 0.26 -6.58
N MET A 346 2.57 1.35 -7.09
CA MET A 346 1.87 2.62 -7.30
C MET A 346 1.49 2.81 -8.77
N GLY A 347 0.26 3.28 -8.99
CA GLY A 347 -0.24 3.59 -10.33
C GLY A 347 -0.70 2.35 -11.08
N SER A 348 -1.99 2.14 -11.16
CA SER A 348 -2.63 0.98 -11.83
C SER A 348 -2.52 0.98 -13.36
N GLY A 349 -1.67 1.83 -13.93
CA GLY A 349 -1.58 2.01 -15.40
C GLY A 349 -0.78 0.93 -16.13
N THR A 350 -0.10 0.03 -15.42
CA THR A 350 0.73 -1.01 -16.03
C THR A 350 0.31 -2.39 -15.57
N ASP A 351 0.20 -3.32 -16.51
CA ASP A 351 -0.07 -4.73 -16.22
C ASP A 351 1.00 -5.30 -15.26
N VAL A 352 2.25 -4.80 -15.35
CA VAL A 352 3.38 -5.20 -14.50
C VAL A 352 3.14 -4.83 -13.02
N ALA A 353 2.64 -3.61 -12.73
CA ALA A 353 2.32 -3.23 -11.36
C ALA A 353 1.21 -4.09 -10.76
N MET A 354 0.22 -4.45 -11.62
CA MET A 354 -0.88 -5.34 -11.24
C MET A 354 -0.40 -6.77 -10.97
N GLU A 355 0.67 -7.22 -11.61
CA GLU A 355 1.21 -8.58 -11.41
C GLU A 355 2.16 -8.68 -10.21
N THR A 356 3.00 -7.67 -9.99
CA THR A 356 4.13 -7.76 -9.06
C THR A 356 3.84 -7.25 -7.64
N GLY A 357 2.95 -6.26 -7.48
CA GLY A 357 2.60 -5.74 -6.16
C GLY A 357 1.67 -6.67 -5.39
N ASP A 358 1.89 -6.85 -4.10
CA ASP A 358 0.96 -7.49 -3.16
C ASP A 358 -0.22 -6.58 -2.85
N ILE A 359 0.05 -5.28 -2.77
CA ILE A 359 -0.93 -4.21 -2.71
C ILE A 359 -0.71 -3.30 -3.92
N VAL A 360 -1.78 -2.99 -4.63
CA VAL A 360 -1.75 -2.08 -5.78
C VAL A 360 -2.57 -0.83 -5.47
N LEU A 361 -1.94 0.33 -5.57
CA LEU A 361 -2.56 1.62 -5.37
C LEU A 361 -2.98 2.21 -6.73
N VAL A 362 -4.29 2.33 -6.94
CA VAL A 362 -4.86 2.83 -8.21
C VAL A 362 -4.45 4.28 -8.47
N LYS A 363 -4.41 5.08 -7.42
CA LYS A 363 -3.96 6.47 -7.47
C LYS A 363 -2.46 6.54 -7.25
N ASN A 364 -1.82 7.50 -7.91
CA ASN A 364 -0.40 7.73 -7.73
C ASN A 364 -0.16 8.73 -6.57
N ASP A 365 -0.68 8.41 -5.36
CA ASP A 365 -0.60 9.22 -4.15
C ASP A 365 -0.03 8.41 -2.98
N LEU A 366 1.06 8.89 -2.39
CA LEU A 366 1.71 8.26 -1.24
C LEU A 366 0.82 8.21 0.03
N ASN A 367 -0.20 9.07 0.15
CA ASN A 367 -1.16 8.95 1.25
C ASN A 367 -1.94 7.63 1.20
N ASP A 368 -2.07 7.02 0.03
CA ASP A 368 -2.74 5.72 -0.11
C ASP A 368 -1.89 4.58 0.48
N VAL A 369 -0.55 4.73 0.59
CA VAL A 369 0.32 3.81 1.37
C VAL A 369 -0.08 3.85 2.84
N VAL A 370 -0.23 5.06 3.42
CA VAL A 370 -0.67 5.23 4.81
C VAL A 370 -2.03 4.56 5.02
N THR A 371 -2.97 4.81 4.11
CA THR A 371 -4.33 4.25 4.15
C THR A 371 -4.32 2.72 4.03
N ALA A 372 -3.46 2.16 3.18
CA ALA A 372 -3.31 0.71 3.03
C ALA A 372 -2.83 0.03 4.33
N LEU A 373 -1.84 0.64 5.00
CA LEU A 373 -1.36 0.15 6.29
C LEU A 373 -2.43 0.24 7.38
N GLU A 374 -3.17 1.37 7.45
CA GLU A 374 -4.28 1.54 8.41
C GLU A 374 -5.40 0.53 8.21
N LEU A 375 -5.80 0.31 6.96
CA LEU A 375 -6.83 -0.67 6.60
C LEU A 375 -6.39 -2.10 6.94
N SER A 376 -5.13 -2.43 6.65
CA SER A 376 -4.55 -3.73 6.96
C SER A 376 -4.54 -3.97 8.47
N GLU A 377 -4.13 -2.97 9.25
CA GLU A 377 -4.12 -3.05 10.71
C GLU A 377 -5.53 -3.24 11.29
N GLU A 378 -6.52 -2.49 10.81
CA GLU A 378 -7.91 -2.61 11.27
C GLU A 378 -8.51 -3.96 10.87
N THR A 379 -8.24 -4.44 9.64
CA THR A 379 -8.71 -5.75 9.17
C THR A 379 -8.12 -6.88 10.01
N MET A 380 -6.81 -6.86 10.26
CA MET A 380 -6.15 -7.85 11.11
C MET A 380 -6.62 -7.75 12.57
N GLY A 381 -6.94 -6.56 13.04
CA GLY A 381 -7.59 -6.35 14.34
C GLY A 381 -8.93 -7.07 14.44
N LYS A 382 -9.77 -6.95 13.40
CA LYS A 382 -11.06 -7.64 13.33
C LYS A 382 -10.92 -9.16 13.25
N ILE A 383 -9.95 -9.67 12.48
CA ILE A 383 -9.67 -11.11 12.44
C ILE A 383 -9.33 -11.62 13.83
N LYS A 384 -8.43 -10.96 14.57
CA LYS A 384 -8.08 -11.36 15.94
C LYS A 384 -9.26 -11.30 16.91
N GLN A 385 -10.11 -10.27 16.81
CA GLN A 385 -11.33 -10.17 17.60
C GLN A 385 -12.31 -11.32 17.29
N ASN A 386 -12.50 -11.64 16.01
CA ASN A 386 -13.37 -12.71 15.57
C ASN A 386 -12.90 -14.08 16.07
N LEU A 387 -11.59 -14.35 15.97
CA LEU A 387 -10.98 -15.57 16.50
C LEU A 387 -11.16 -15.67 18.02
N PHE A 388 -10.99 -14.56 18.73
CA PHE A 388 -11.26 -14.50 20.17
C PHE A 388 -12.72 -14.83 20.48
N PHE A 389 -13.70 -14.23 19.80
CA PHE A 389 -15.10 -14.51 20.03
C PHE A 389 -15.46 -15.97 19.73
N ALA A 390 -14.96 -16.49 18.61
CA ALA A 390 -15.23 -17.87 18.21
C ALA A 390 -14.78 -18.91 19.24
N LEU A 391 -13.71 -18.63 19.99
CA LEU A 391 -13.20 -19.51 21.05
C LEU A 391 -13.80 -19.20 22.43
N PHE A 392 -14.01 -17.93 22.73
CA PHE A 392 -14.49 -17.46 24.03
C PHE A 392 -15.89 -18.03 24.38
N TYR A 393 -16.79 -18.04 23.39
CA TYR A 393 -18.14 -18.55 23.58
C TYR A 393 -18.13 -20.03 23.87
N ASN A 394 -17.28 -20.80 23.23
CA ASN A 394 -17.15 -22.23 23.48
C ASN A 394 -16.53 -22.49 24.86
N LEU A 395 -15.52 -21.71 25.26
CA LEU A 395 -14.84 -21.85 26.54
C LEU A 395 -15.81 -21.66 27.73
N ILE A 396 -16.73 -20.71 27.63
CA ILE A 396 -17.76 -20.48 28.66
C ILE A 396 -18.90 -21.50 28.54
N GLY A 397 -19.28 -21.81 27.31
CA GLY A 397 -20.44 -22.66 27.05
C GLY A 397 -20.24 -24.13 27.42
N ILE A 398 -19.05 -24.69 27.21
CA ILE A 398 -18.76 -26.12 27.50
C ILE A 398 -19.00 -26.49 28.94
N PRO A 399 -18.50 -25.78 29.98
CA PRO A 399 -18.78 -26.13 31.37
C PRO A 399 -20.27 -26.08 31.74
N ILE A 400 -21.01 -25.10 31.18
CA ILE A 400 -22.44 -24.97 31.42
C ILE A 400 -23.22 -26.10 30.73
N ALA A 401 -22.84 -26.46 29.50
CA ALA A 401 -23.40 -27.58 28.76
C ALA A 401 -23.09 -28.93 29.44
N ALA A 402 -21.88 -29.09 29.99
CA ALA A 402 -21.49 -30.23 30.83
C ALA A 402 -22.23 -30.29 32.19
N ARG A 403 -23.09 -29.28 32.46
CA ARG A 403 -23.89 -29.16 33.71
C ARG A 403 -23.04 -28.97 34.97
N ALA A 404 -21.81 -28.44 34.86
CA ALA A 404 -20.95 -28.17 36.01
C ALA A 404 -21.56 -27.10 36.95
N PHE A 405 -22.47 -26.28 36.47
CA PHE A 405 -23.12 -25.18 37.22
C PHE A 405 -24.62 -25.42 37.46
N VAL A 406 -25.08 -26.66 37.38
CA VAL A 406 -26.50 -27.00 37.60
C VAL A 406 -27.00 -26.62 39.01
N SER A 407 -26.15 -26.70 40.04
CA SER A 407 -26.44 -26.26 41.40
C SER A 407 -26.70 -24.76 41.54
N PHE A 408 -26.24 -23.95 40.58
CA PHE A 408 -26.50 -22.52 40.49
C PHE A 408 -27.68 -22.18 39.58
N GLY A 409 -28.44 -23.19 39.14
CA GLY A 409 -29.57 -23.00 38.22
C GLY A 409 -29.12 -22.62 36.79
N LEU A 410 -27.93 -23.04 36.37
CA LEU A 410 -27.41 -22.83 35.03
C LEU A 410 -27.18 -24.19 34.36
N LEU A 411 -27.98 -24.48 33.36
CA LEU A 411 -27.79 -25.63 32.49
C LEU A 411 -28.10 -25.23 31.04
N LEU A 412 -27.58 -25.96 30.08
CA LEU A 412 -27.80 -25.68 28.68
C LEU A 412 -28.25 -26.94 27.95
N ASN A 413 -29.45 -26.92 27.42
CA ASN A 413 -29.99 -28.01 26.60
C ASN A 413 -29.47 -27.91 25.16
N PRO A 414 -29.44 -29.01 24.37
CA PRO A 414 -28.88 -29.00 23.02
C PRO A 414 -29.49 -27.95 22.07
N GLU A 415 -30.80 -27.67 22.19
CA GLU A 415 -31.53 -26.71 21.36
C GLU A 415 -31.01 -25.27 21.59
N LEU A 416 -30.87 -24.91 22.88
CA LEU A 416 -30.35 -23.59 23.25
C LEU A 416 -28.84 -23.48 23.02
N ALA A 417 -28.09 -24.56 23.10
CA ALA A 417 -26.70 -24.64 22.70
C ALA A 417 -26.56 -24.34 21.19
N GLY A 418 -27.41 -24.93 20.34
CA GLY A 418 -27.44 -24.64 18.91
C GLY A 418 -27.77 -23.17 18.58
N LEU A 419 -28.73 -22.59 19.31
CA LEU A 419 -29.09 -21.18 19.16
C LEU A 419 -27.94 -20.26 19.57
N ALA A 420 -27.24 -20.54 20.67
CA ALA A 420 -26.06 -19.79 21.10
C ALA A 420 -24.93 -19.84 20.05
N MET A 421 -24.73 -20.98 19.41
CA MET A 421 -23.77 -21.14 18.30
C MET A 421 -24.14 -20.29 17.08
N ALA A 422 -25.43 -20.25 16.70
CA ALA A 422 -25.89 -19.40 15.62
C ALA A 422 -25.61 -17.91 15.91
N LEU A 423 -25.87 -17.47 17.16
CA LEU A 423 -25.57 -16.11 17.60
C LEU A 423 -24.07 -15.80 17.58
N SER A 424 -23.21 -16.77 17.92
CA SER A 424 -21.74 -16.62 17.81
C SER A 424 -21.32 -16.33 16.37
N SER A 425 -21.84 -17.08 15.39
CA SER A 425 -21.56 -16.86 13.98
C SER A 425 -22.05 -15.49 13.49
N ILE A 426 -23.25 -15.08 13.90
CA ILE A 426 -23.79 -13.74 13.59
C ILE A 426 -22.89 -12.63 14.16
N SER A 427 -22.37 -12.80 15.38
CA SER A 427 -21.50 -11.81 16.00
C SER A 427 -20.19 -11.63 15.24
N VAL A 428 -19.57 -12.71 14.77
CA VAL A 428 -18.34 -12.67 13.96
C VAL A 428 -18.58 -11.95 12.63
N VAL A 429 -19.67 -12.27 11.93
CA VAL A 429 -20.02 -11.60 10.67
C VAL A 429 -20.30 -10.12 10.90
N THR A 430 -21.10 -9.78 11.91
CA THR A 430 -21.43 -8.39 12.25
C THR A 430 -20.19 -7.58 12.62
N ASN A 431 -19.27 -8.17 13.39
CA ASN A 431 -18.00 -7.51 13.73
C ASN A 431 -17.15 -7.23 12.49
N SER A 432 -17.10 -8.18 11.53
CA SER A 432 -16.41 -7.98 10.25
C SER A 432 -17.06 -6.87 9.42
N LEU A 433 -18.39 -6.78 9.38
CA LEU A 433 -19.12 -5.73 8.66
C LEU A 433 -18.83 -4.31 9.18
N LEU A 434 -18.36 -4.15 10.41
CA LEU A 434 -17.93 -2.85 10.94
C LEU A 434 -16.74 -2.26 10.18
N LEU A 435 -15.96 -3.06 9.44
CA LEU A 435 -14.93 -2.55 8.53
C LEU A 435 -15.51 -1.63 7.44
N ARG A 436 -16.78 -1.75 7.09
CA ARG A 436 -17.46 -0.81 6.17
C ARG A 436 -17.45 0.63 6.68
N THR A 437 -17.35 0.83 7.99
CA THR A 437 -17.30 2.15 8.62
C THR A 437 -15.89 2.73 8.68
N PHE A 438 -14.87 2.00 8.21
CA PHE A 438 -13.50 2.48 8.12
C PHE A 438 -13.42 3.79 7.32
N ARG A 439 -12.69 4.76 7.87
CA ARG A 439 -12.36 6.03 7.22
C ARG A 439 -10.87 6.32 7.43
N PRO A 440 -10.12 6.60 6.38
CA PRO A 440 -8.70 6.91 6.50
C PRO A 440 -8.46 8.05 7.51
N GLN A 441 -7.42 7.89 8.32
CA GLN A 441 -6.93 8.90 9.27
C GLN A 441 -7.96 9.32 10.34
N ARG A 442 -8.98 8.50 10.59
CA ARG A 442 -9.97 8.72 11.66
C ARG A 442 -10.09 7.49 12.54
N ARG A 443 -10.02 7.68 13.86
CA ARG A 443 -10.29 6.60 14.81
C ARG A 443 -11.74 6.15 14.70
N ASN A 444 -11.92 4.86 14.51
CA ASN A 444 -13.25 4.24 14.43
C ASN A 444 -13.68 3.78 15.82
N TYR A 445 -14.22 4.72 16.62
CA TYR A 445 -14.68 4.44 17.98
C TYR A 445 -15.75 3.35 18.04
N LEU A 446 -16.62 3.26 17.03
CA LEU A 446 -17.65 2.22 16.94
C LEU A 446 -16.99 0.84 16.79
N SER A 447 -16.00 0.71 15.93
CA SER A 447 -15.22 -0.50 15.73
C SER A 447 -14.47 -0.93 16.99
N MET A 448 -14.01 0.04 17.80
CA MET A 448 -13.31 -0.22 19.07
C MET A 448 -14.24 -0.62 20.21
N ALA A 449 -15.43 -0.01 20.31
CA ALA A 449 -16.40 -0.29 21.36
C ALA A 449 -17.21 -1.58 21.11
N ALA A 450 -17.44 -1.91 19.85
CA ALA A 450 -18.28 -3.04 19.45
C ALA A 450 -17.90 -4.38 20.11
N PRO A 451 -16.62 -4.78 20.22
CA PRO A 451 -16.24 -6.01 20.89
C PRO A 451 -16.72 -6.10 22.34
N ILE A 452 -16.60 -5.00 23.08
CA ILE A 452 -17.02 -4.93 24.50
C ILE A 452 -18.55 -5.07 24.58
N ILE A 453 -19.27 -4.33 23.74
CA ILE A 453 -20.74 -4.38 23.68
C ILE A 453 -21.19 -5.81 23.33
N MET A 454 -20.54 -6.44 22.37
CA MET A 454 -20.87 -7.81 21.93
C MET A 454 -20.63 -8.83 23.04
N ILE A 455 -19.53 -8.74 23.79
CA ILE A 455 -19.27 -9.62 24.96
C ILE A 455 -20.38 -9.46 26.00
N LEU A 456 -20.73 -8.23 26.37
CA LEU A 456 -21.76 -7.95 27.37
C LEU A 456 -23.13 -8.47 26.92
N LEU A 457 -23.51 -8.20 25.69
CA LEU A 457 -24.76 -8.64 25.09
C LEU A 457 -24.84 -10.17 25.03
N PHE A 458 -23.78 -10.83 24.56
CA PHE A 458 -23.72 -12.26 24.49
C PHE A 458 -23.80 -12.90 25.88
N THR A 459 -23.02 -12.42 26.83
CA THR A 459 -23.04 -12.94 28.22
C THR A 459 -24.44 -12.82 28.84
N TYR A 460 -25.12 -11.71 28.59
CA TYR A 460 -26.50 -11.51 29.03
C TYR A 460 -27.47 -12.50 28.39
N ILE A 461 -27.47 -12.63 27.05
CA ILE A 461 -28.34 -13.56 26.31
C ILE A 461 -28.04 -15.01 26.73
N PHE A 462 -26.75 -15.34 26.84
CA PHE A 462 -26.33 -16.69 27.22
C PHE A 462 -26.81 -17.07 28.66
N THR A 463 -26.73 -16.12 29.59
CA THR A 463 -27.25 -16.31 30.96
C THR A 463 -28.77 -16.50 30.97
N LEU A 464 -29.48 -15.73 30.10
CA LEU A 464 -30.93 -15.93 29.92
C LEU A 464 -31.26 -17.34 29.41
N PHE A 465 -30.52 -17.80 28.38
CA PHE A 465 -30.70 -19.15 27.84
C PHE A 465 -30.42 -20.24 28.89
N ALA A 466 -29.34 -20.07 29.64
CA ALA A 466 -28.98 -21.03 30.67
C ALA A 466 -30.05 -21.11 31.80
N ARG A 467 -30.64 -20.00 32.19
CA ARG A 467 -31.76 -19.93 33.14
C ARG A 467 -33.06 -20.47 32.55
N PHE A 468 -33.39 -20.13 31.30
CA PHE A 468 -34.60 -20.61 30.64
C PHE A 468 -34.54 -22.13 30.42
N SER A 469 -33.39 -22.69 30.15
CA SER A 469 -33.15 -24.13 30.01
C SER A 469 -33.48 -24.90 31.31
N THR A 470 -33.31 -24.30 32.50
CA THR A 470 -33.69 -24.93 33.79
C THR A 470 -35.19 -25.00 34.00
N THR A 471 -35.98 -24.17 33.34
CA THR A 471 -37.44 -24.18 33.45
C THR A 471 -38.12 -25.18 32.49
N MET A 472 -37.36 -25.63 31.47
CA MET A 472 -37.83 -26.60 30.46
C MET A 472 -37.42 -28.06 30.77
N GLY A 473 -36.48 -28.30 31.64
CA GLY A 473 -35.96 -29.61 32.02
C GLY A 473 -36.28 -29.96 33.43
#